data_97a754d9d77819225a6f5a24bd787000
#
_entry.id   97a754d9d77819225a6f5a24bd787000
#
_cell.length_a   1.000
_cell.length_b   1.000
_cell.length_c   1.000
_cell.angle_alpha   90.00
_cell.angle_beta   90.00
_cell.angle_gamma   90.00
#
_symmetry.space_group_name_H-M   'P 1'
#
loop_
_entity.id
_entity.type
_entity.pdbx_description
1 polymer ?
#
loop_
_entity_poly.entity_id
_entity_poly.type
_entity_poly.pdbx_seq_one_letter_code
_entity_poly.pdbx_strand_id
1 'polypeptide(L)'
;MRLIYRIYFKIEKTIDLQRQINIKKRLKYCDKDVILYPSCYIIMPQNMEIGENSSIAPYTTISAAYGVKTGGNCLISSDCGIPSYNHIQNSLNRPVQKSGDFLHSKPVPIDNNVWIGMNSCILPGATNGDNAILGSGSVVTKDIFANKFGVGNPAKFIKKLNLNNL
;
A
#
# COMPACT_ATOMS: atom_id res chain seq x y z
N MET A 1 22.24 -6.72 -32.53
CA MET A 1 21.19 -6.01 -31.78
C MET A 1 20.25 -6.93 -30.98
N ARG A 2 19.60 -7.95 -31.58
CA ARG A 2 18.68 -8.88 -30.86
C ARG A 2 19.32 -9.62 -29.65
N LEU A 3 20.59 -10.04 -29.73
CA LEU A 3 21.26 -10.77 -28.65
C LEU A 3 21.52 -9.87 -27.42
N ILE A 4 22.00 -8.64 -27.65
CA ILE A 4 22.27 -7.66 -26.59
C ILE A 4 20.97 -7.32 -25.87
N TYR A 5 19.87 -7.15 -26.60
CA TYR A 5 18.54 -6.88 -26.03
C TYR A 5 18.06 -8.04 -25.13
N ARG A 6 18.26 -9.30 -25.58
CA ARG A 6 17.91 -10.50 -24.78
C ARG A 6 18.74 -10.62 -23.50
N ILE A 7 20.03 -10.28 -23.57
CA ILE A 7 20.93 -10.28 -22.41
C ILE A 7 20.48 -9.18 -21.42
N TYR A 8 20.23 -7.97 -21.90
CA TYR A 8 19.74 -6.85 -21.10
C TYR A 8 18.46 -7.21 -20.35
N PHE A 9 17.44 -7.72 -21.02
CA PHE A 9 16.19 -8.15 -20.38
C PHE A 9 16.38 -9.26 -19.35
N LYS A 10 17.28 -10.19 -19.59
CA LYS A 10 17.59 -11.27 -18.64
C LYS A 10 18.24 -10.72 -17.38
N ILE A 11 19.16 -9.78 -17.52
CA ILE A 11 19.84 -9.11 -16.39
C ILE A 11 18.83 -8.31 -15.60
N GLU A 12 18.03 -7.49 -16.26
CA GLU A 12 16.98 -6.65 -15.63
C GLU A 12 16.02 -7.53 -14.81
N LYS A 13 15.49 -8.59 -15.40
CA LYS A 13 14.60 -9.54 -14.70
C LYS A 13 15.27 -10.18 -13.48
N THR A 14 16.56 -10.46 -13.55
CA THR A 14 17.30 -11.03 -12.42
C THR A 14 17.47 -10.01 -11.31
N ILE A 15 17.80 -8.77 -11.64
CA ILE A 15 17.91 -7.66 -10.68
C ILE A 15 16.57 -7.43 -9.98
N ASP A 16 15.49 -7.42 -10.72
CA ASP A 16 14.14 -7.20 -10.20
C ASP A 16 13.71 -8.32 -9.25
N LEU A 17 14.02 -9.56 -9.59
CA LEU A 17 13.78 -10.70 -8.70
C LEU A 17 14.57 -10.56 -7.39
N GLN A 18 15.84 -10.15 -7.45
CA GLN A 18 16.64 -9.93 -6.25
C GLN A 18 16.11 -8.77 -5.40
N ARG A 19 15.63 -7.70 -6.02
CA ARG A 19 14.97 -6.59 -5.31
C ARG A 19 13.73 -7.06 -4.55
N GLN A 20 12.85 -7.83 -5.22
CA GLN A 20 11.66 -8.42 -4.58
C GLN A 20 12.04 -9.29 -3.38
N ILE A 21 12.99 -10.20 -3.54
CA ILE A 21 13.46 -11.08 -2.46
C ILE A 21 14.01 -10.26 -1.28
N ASN A 22 14.79 -9.23 -1.57
CA ASN A 22 15.39 -8.39 -0.54
C ASN A 22 14.35 -7.57 0.23
N ILE A 23 13.33 -7.04 -0.46
CA ILE A 23 12.23 -6.33 0.21
C ILE A 23 11.46 -7.30 1.12
N LYS A 24 11.06 -8.46 0.60
CA LYS A 24 10.32 -9.48 1.38
C LYS A 24 11.04 -9.91 2.65
N LYS A 25 12.37 -10.11 2.59
CA LYS A 25 13.19 -10.48 3.75
C LYS A 25 13.24 -9.40 4.84
N ARG A 26 12.98 -8.16 4.51
CA ARG A 26 13.00 -7.02 5.43
C ARG A 26 11.64 -6.72 6.05
N LEU A 27 10.56 -7.30 5.53
CA LEU A 27 9.22 -7.15 6.09
C LEU A 27 9.13 -7.80 7.47
N LYS A 28 8.32 -7.23 8.36
CA LYS A 28 7.99 -7.84 9.66
C LYS A 28 7.35 -9.22 9.47
N TYR A 29 6.44 -9.31 8.50
CA TYR A 29 5.81 -10.56 8.08
C TYR A 29 5.46 -10.49 6.59
N CYS A 30 5.72 -11.57 5.88
CA CYS A 30 5.36 -11.74 4.48
C CYS A 30 4.91 -13.18 4.27
N ASP A 31 3.64 -13.35 3.97
CA ASP A 31 3.04 -14.67 3.75
C ASP A 31 3.39 -15.23 2.35
N LYS A 32 2.90 -16.43 2.06
CA LYS A 32 3.09 -17.08 0.76
C LYS A 32 2.38 -16.33 -0.37
N ASP A 33 2.82 -16.54 -1.59
CA ASP A 33 2.22 -16.04 -2.82
C ASP A 33 2.05 -14.50 -2.90
N VAL A 34 2.78 -13.75 -2.05
CA VAL A 34 2.81 -12.29 -2.12
C VAL A 34 3.63 -11.84 -3.33
N ILE A 35 3.11 -10.89 -4.10
CA ILE A 35 3.80 -10.27 -5.24
C ILE A 35 4.13 -8.81 -4.90
N LEU A 36 5.43 -8.51 -4.84
CA LEU A 36 5.93 -7.13 -4.71
C LEU A 36 6.60 -6.74 -6.02
N TYR A 37 6.04 -5.79 -6.73
CA TYR A 37 6.69 -5.31 -7.96
C TYR A 37 7.98 -4.53 -7.62
N PRO A 38 9.06 -4.67 -8.42
CA PRO A 38 10.39 -4.14 -8.09
C PRO A 38 10.47 -2.63 -7.87
N SER A 39 9.57 -1.89 -8.50
CA SER A 39 9.47 -0.43 -8.41
C SER A 39 8.56 0.06 -7.27
N CYS A 40 7.97 -0.83 -6.45
CA CYS A 40 7.33 -0.39 -5.22
C CYS A 40 8.40 0.02 -4.19
N TYR A 41 8.09 1.03 -3.39
CA TYR A 41 9.01 1.57 -2.38
C TYR A 41 8.39 1.47 -0.98
N ILE A 42 9.07 0.71 -0.09
CA ILE A 42 8.59 0.50 1.29
C ILE A 42 9.61 1.08 2.25
N ILE A 43 9.21 2.12 2.95
CA ILE A 43 9.97 2.79 4.01
C ILE A 43 9.65 2.09 5.34
N MET A 44 10.68 1.74 6.11
CA MET A 44 10.58 0.97 7.36
C MET A 44 9.83 -0.37 7.19
N PRO A 45 10.27 -1.24 6.26
CA PRO A 45 9.60 -2.50 5.95
C PRO A 45 9.50 -3.44 7.15
N GLN A 46 10.39 -3.30 8.16
CA GLN A 46 10.33 -4.07 9.42
C GLN A 46 9.05 -3.81 10.25
N ASN A 47 8.24 -2.83 9.90
CA ASN A 47 6.95 -2.52 10.53
C ASN A 47 5.76 -2.86 9.62
N MET A 48 5.99 -3.55 8.50
CA MET A 48 4.94 -3.93 7.56
C MET A 48 4.66 -5.43 7.58
N GLU A 49 3.39 -5.78 7.58
CA GLU A 49 2.88 -7.15 7.45
C GLU A 49 2.05 -7.30 6.18
N ILE A 50 2.24 -8.39 5.44
CA ILE A 50 1.48 -8.67 4.22
C ILE A 50 0.98 -10.11 4.25
N GLY A 51 -0.34 -10.28 4.17
CA GLY A 51 -1.03 -11.57 4.10
C GLY A 51 -0.91 -12.24 2.73
N GLU A 52 -1.26 -13.53 2.71
CA GLU A 52 -1.13 -14.40 1.56
C GLU A 52 -1.83 -13.87 0.30
N ASN A 53 -1.31 -14.27 -0.87
CA ASN A 53 -1.91 -13.99 -2.18
C ASN A 53 -2.22 -12.49 -2.43
N SER A 54 -1.45 -11.60 -1.79
CA SER A 54 -1.61 -10.14 -1.94
C SER A 54 -0.57 -9.57 -2.88
N SER A 55 -0.92 -8.49 -3.57
CA SER A 55 0.01 -7.84 -4.50
C SER A 55 0.11 -6.33 -4.29
N ILE A 56 1.33 -5.80 -4.44
CA ILE A 56 1.62 -4.37 -4.43
C ILE A 56 2.23 -4.02 -5.79
N ALA A 57 1.49 -3.26 -6.57
CA ALA A 57 1.83 -2.90 -7.94
C ALA A 57 2.93 -1.83 -8.03
N PRO A 58 3.49 -1.60 -9.23
CA PRO A 58 4.59 -0.66 -9.47
C PRO A 58 4.33 0.75 -8.94
N TYR A 59 5.40 1.45 -8.56
CA TYR A 59 5.42 2.86 -8.15
C TYR A 59 4.59 3.18 -6.90
N THR A 60 4.04 2.19 -6.23
CA THR A 60 3.36 2.36 -4.94
C THR A 60 4.39 2.63 -3.85
N THR A 61 4.14 3.68 -3.06
CA THR A 61 4.97 4.07 -1.92
C THR A 61 4.24 3.80 -0.61
N ILE A 62 4.84 2.98 0.25
CA ILE A 62 4.30 2.67 1.58
C ILE A 62 5.29 3.14 2.63
N SER A 63 4.86 3.99 3.55
CA SER A 63 5.66 4.37 4.71
C SER A 63 5.09 3.75 5.97
N ALA A 64 5.73 2.65 6.41
CA ALA A 64 5.26 1.84 7.54
C ALA A 64 5.84 2.29 8.90
N ALA A 65 6.17 3.57 9.08
CA ALA A 65 6.82 4.05 10.30
C ALA A 65 6.04 3.66 11.58
N TYR A 66 4.72 3.74 11.54
CA TYR A 66 3.81 3.36 12.64
C TYR A 66 3.03 2.07 12.38
N GLY A 67 3.43 1.33 11.37
CA GLY A 67 2.82 0.06 10.99
C GLY A 67 1.87 0.19 9.81
N VAL A 68 2.00 -0.74 8.87
CA VAL A 68 1.02 -1.02 7.81
C VAL A 68 0.79 -2.52 7.80
N LYS A 69 -0.47 -2.92 7.86
CA LYS A 69 -0.85 -4.33 7.83
C LYS A 69 -1.83 -4.56 6.68
N THR A 70 -1.47 -5.47 5.79
CA THR A 70 -2.35 -5.94 4.71
C THR A 70 -2.77 -7.36 5.01
N GLY A 71 -4.06 -7.63 4.94
CA GLY A 71 -4.62 -8.98 4.98
C GLY A 71 -4.29 -9.80 3.74
N GLY A 72 -4.92 -10.95 3.60
CA GLY A 72 -4.80 -11.81 2.43
C GLY A 72 -5.66 -11.36 1.25
N ASN A 73 -5.31 -11.81 0.04
CA ASN A 73 -6.04 -11.55 -1.22
C ASN A 73 -6.20 -10.05 -1.57
N CYS A 74 -5.29 -9.19 -1.12
CA CYS A 74 -5.36 -7.77 -1.38
C CYS A 74 -4.67 -7.38 -2.69
N LEU A 75 -5.29 -6.46 -3.41
CA LEU A 75 -4.72 -5.85 -4.61
C LEU A 75 -4.50 -4.36 -4.39
N ILE A 76 -3.25 -3.94 -4.25
CA ILE A 76 -2.85 -2.54 -4.20
C ILE A 76 -2.33 -2.16 -5.57
N SER A 77 -3.08 -1.34 -6.30
CA SER A 77 -2.75 -0.91 -7.65
C SER A 77 -1.58 0.08 -7.67
N SER A 78 -1.09 0.39 -8.86
CA SER A 78 0.07 1.28 -9.06
C SER A 78 -0.15 2.70 -8.53
N ASP A 79 0.97 3.37 -8.26
CA ASP A 79 1.02 4.79 -7.89
C ASP A 79 0.22 5.14 -6.61
N CYS A 80 0.01 4.16 -5.73
CA CYS A 80 -0.67 4.41 -4.46
C CYS A 80 0.28 4.94 -3.39
N GLY A 81 -0.26 5.76 -2.48
CA GLY A 81 0.44 6.29 -1.31
C GLY A 81 -0.18 5.77 -0.01
N ILE A 82 0.61 5.10 0.86
CA ILE A 82 0.10 4.58 2.15
C ILE A 82 1.05 5.02 3.27
N PRO A 83 0.97 6.28 3.74
CA PRO A 83 1.72 6.73 4.90
C PRO A 83 1.04 6.28 6.20
N SER A 84 1.82 5.81 7.17
CA SER A 84 1.37 5.58 8.55
C SER A 84 1.85 6.66 9.53
N TYR A 85 2.52 7.69 9.02
CA TYR A 85 3.00 8.80 9.83
C TYR A 85 2.52 10.14 9.28
N ASN A 86 2.52 11.15 10.13
CA ASN A 86 2.13 12.51 9.78
C ASN A 86 3.15 13.53 10.30
N HIS A 87 3.06 14.77 9.84
CA HIS A 87 3.86 15.90 10.29
C HIS A 87 3.01 16.88 11.08
N ILE A 88 3.65 17.60 12.03
CA ILE A 88 3.00 18.61 12.85
C ILE A 88 2.38 19.68 11.95
N GLN A 89 1.07 19.87 12.05
CA GLN A 89 0.32 20.82 11.25
C GLN A 89 0.48 22.26 11.76
N ASN A 90 0.40 22.46 13.07
CA ASN A 90 0.40 23.76 13.72
C ASN A 90 1.81 24.20 14.14
N SER A 91 2.76 24.22 13.21
CA SER A 91 4.12 24.67 13.47
C SER A 91 4.54 25.72 12.45
N LEU A 92 5.07 26.84 12.93
CA LEU A 92 5.71 27.86 12.09
C LEU A 92 7.08 27.40 11.57
N ASN A 93 7.71 26.45 12.26
CA ASN A 93 8.97 25.82 11.88
C ASN A 93 8.74 24.31 11.73
N ARG A 94 8.78 23.80 10.50
CA ARG A 94 8.71 22.36 10.20
C ARG A 94 10.09 21.83 9.84
N PRO A 95 11.01 21.62 10.81
CA PRO A 95 12.30 21.03 10.52
C PRO A 95 12.10 19.58 10.13
N VAL A 96 12.65 19.20 8.99
CA VAL A 96 12.48 17.87 8.38
C VAL A 96 12.76 16.71 9.35
N GLN A 97 13.71 16.88 10.28
CA GLN A 97 14.14 15.82 11.19
C GLN A 97 13.33 15.71 12.51
N LYS A 98 12.50 16.70 12.84
CA LYS A 98 11.79 16.77 14.14
C LYS A 98 10.30 17.07 14.01
N SER A 99 9.76 17.01 12.79
CA SER A 99 8.39 17.40 12.50
C SER A 99 7.39 16.25 12.54
N GLY A 100 7.77 15.10 13.10
CA GLY A 100 6.86 13.95 13.24
C GLY A 100 5.73 14.28 14.21
N ASP A 101 4.50 14.13 13.75
CA ASP A 101 3.31 14.26 14.58
C ASP A 101 2.91 12.88 15.12
N PHE A 102 3.37 12.58 16.33
CA PHE A 102 3.06 11.32 17.00
C PHE A 102 1.57 11.15 17.32
N LEU A 103 0.83 12.24 17.49
CA LEU A 103 -0.60 12.19 17.82
C LEU A 103 -1.46 11.79 16.62
N HIS A 104 -1.07 12.21 15.42
CA HIS A 104 -1.80 11.92 14.19
C HIS A 104 -1.14 10.84 13.32
N SER A 105 0.00 10.29 13.78
CA SER A 105 0.64 9.13 13.18
C SER A 105 0.00 7.85 13.74
N LYS A 106 -0.58 7.02 12.88
CA LYS A 106 -1.32 5.82 13.28
C LYS A 106 -1.09 4.70 12.27
N PRO A 107 -1.18 3.44 12.71
CA PRO A 107 -1.17 2.30 11.80
C PRO A 107 -2.24 2.42 10.72
N VAL A 108 -1.98 1.81 9.58
CA VAL A 108 -2.94 1.67 8.48
C VAL A 108 -3.28 0.19 8.29
N PRO A 109 -4.41 -0.28 8.85
CA PRO A 109 -4.91 -1.61 8.60
C PRO A 109 -5.68 -1.67 7.28
N ILE A 110 -5.37 -2.68 6.48
CA ILE A 110 -6.05 -3.07 5.25
C ILE A 110 -6.44 -4.53 5.47
N ASP A 111 -7.74 -4.81 5.61
CA ASP A 111 -8.24 -6.14 5.90
C ASP A 111 -8.15 -7.07 4.68
N ASN A 112 -8.87 -8.19 4.67
CA ASN A 112 -8.76 -9.17 3.60
C ASN A 112 -9.57 -8.77 2.36
N ASN A 113 -9.09 -9.24 1.19
CA ASN A 113 -9.79 -9.07 -0.09
C ASN A 113 -10.11 -7.60 -0.45
N VAL A 114 -9.18 -6.70 -0.09
CA VAL A 114 -9.31 -5.27 -0.39
C VAL A 114 -8.69 -4.96 -1.73
N TRP A 115 -9.40 -4.20 -2.56
CA TRP A 115 -8.85 -3.63 -3.79
C TRP A 115 -8.69 -2.11 -3.67
N ILE A 116 -7.45 -1.64 -3.79
CA ILE A 116 -7.12 -0.22 -3.82
C ILE A 116 -6.83 0.16 -5.26
N GLY A 117 -7.68 0.99 -5.85
CA GLY A 117 -7.55 1.51 -7.20
C GLY A 117 -6.31 2.39 -7.36
N MET A 118 -5.80 2.46 -8.60
CA MET A 118 -4.60 3.21 -8.97
C MET A 118 -4.64 4.66 -8.47
N ASN A 119 -3.47 5.20 -8.12
CA ASN A 119 -3.29 6.60 -7.72
C ASN A 119 -4.13 7.00 -6.48
N SER A 120 -4.39 6.05 -5.59
CA SER A 120 -5.13 6.32 -4.34
C SER A 120 -4.17 6.57 -3.19
N CYS A 121 -4.62 7.36 -2.20
CA CYS A 121 -3.87 7.64 -0.99
C CYS A 121 -4.68 7.23 0.25
N ILE A 122 -4.08 6.44 1.17
CA ILE A 122 -4.71 6.06 2.43
C ILE A 122 -3.97 6.77 3.56
N LEU A 123 -4.66 7.66 4.26
CA LEU A 123 -4.05 8.46 5.32
C LEU A 123 -3.88 7.67 6.62
N PRO A 124 -2.96 8.12 7.51
CA PRO A 124 -2.69 7.45 8.77
C PRO A 124 -3.95 7.23 9.62
N GLY A 125 -4.15 6.00 10.08
CA GLY A 125 -5.27 5.61 10.93
C GLY A 125 -6.57 5.27 10.21
N ALA A 126 -6.63 5.41 8.87
CA ALA A 126 -7.79 4.97 8.11
C ALA A 126 -7.74 3.46 7.87
N THR A 127 -8.85 2.79 8.16
CA THR A 127 -9.04 1.34 7.96
C THR A 127 -9.76 1.06 6.65
N ASN A 128 -9.35 0.00 5.95
CA ASN A 128 -10.08 -0.54 4.80
C ASN A 128 -10.55 -1.95 5.16
N GLY A 129 -11.83 -2.07 5.48
CA GLY A 129 -12.44 -3.32 5.96
C GLY A 129 -12.53 -4.40 4.88
N ASP A 130 -12.81 -5.63 5.29
CA ASP A 130 -12.89 -6.80 4.41
C ASP A 130 -13.73 -6.53 3.15
N ASN A 131 -13.22 -6.99 2.00
CA ASN A 131 -13.86 -6.84 0.70
C ASN A 131 -14.11 -5.37 0.27
N ALA A 132 -13.48 -4.39 0.90
CA ALA A 132 -13.61 -3.00 0.46
C ALA A 132 -12.95 -2.77 -0.89
N ILE A 133 -13.56 -1.93 -1.71
CA ILE A 133 -12.97 -1.46 -2.97
C ILE A 133 -12.85 0.05 -2.93
N LEU A 134 -11.68 0.55 -3.29
CA LEU A 134 -11.41 1.97 -3.50
C LEU A 134 -11.30 2.24 -5.00
N GLY A 135 -12.11 3.15 -5.50
CA GLY A 135 -11.97 3.64 -6.85
C GLY A 135 -10.68 4.43 -7.03
N SER A 136 -10.11 4.41 -8.23
CA SER A 136 -8.85 5.08 -8.56
C SER A 136 -8.88 6.58 -8.22
N GLY A 137 -7.74 7.14 -7.82
CA GLY A 137 -7.61 8.54 -7.43
C GLY A 137 -8.26 8.93 -6.10
N SER A 138 -8.60 7.96 -5.26
CA SER A 138 -9.27 8.22 -4.00
C SER A 138 -8.31 8.64 -2.89
N VAL A 139 -8.76 9.55 -2.00
CA VAL A 139 -8.04 9.92 -0.78
C VAL A 139 -8.85 9.48 0.44
N VAL A 140 -8.38 8.44 1.10
CA VAL A 140 -9.06 7.84 2.26
C VAL A 140 -8.63 8.58 3.53
N THR A 141 -9.51 9.39 4.07
CA THR A 141 -9.31 10.18 5.29
C THR A 141 -10.05 9.61 6.51
N LYS A 142 -10.94 8.63 6.28
CA LYS A 142 -11.74 7.93 7.29
C LYS A 142 -11.94 6.47 6.84
N ASP A 143 -12.38 5.63 7.76
CA ASP A 143 -12.57 4.20 7.50
C ASP A 143 -13.55 3.93 6.35
N ILE A 144 -13.16 3.00 5.51
CA ILE A 144 -14.03 2.36 4.52
C ILE A 144 -14.46 1.02 5.11
N PHE A 145 -15.72 0.90 5.44
CA PHE A 145 -16.27 -0.30 6.07
C PHE A 145 -16.32 -1.50 5.11
N ALA A 146 -16.36 -2.69 5.68
CA ALA A 146 -16.42 -3.94 4.94
C ALA A 146 -17.53 -3.98 3.88
N ASN A 147 -17.26 -4.66 2.76
CA ASN A 147 -18.19 -4.86 1.65
C ASN A 147 -18.68 -3.54 1.00
N LYS A 148 -17.87 -2.51 1.01
CA LYS A 148 -18.25 -1.21 0.45
C LYS A 148 -17.30 -0.75 -0.67
N PHE A 149 -17.88 -0.03 -1.62
CA PHE A 149 -17.17 0.71 -2.64
C PHE A 149 -17.13 2.19 -2.26
N GLY A 150 -15.91 2.72 -2.15
CA GLY A 150 -15.66 4.12 -1.88
C GLY A 150 -14.82 4.77 -2.98
N VAL A 151 -15.05 6.05 -3.26
CA VAL A 151 -14.28 6.81 -4.25
C VAL A 151 -14.29 8.30 -3.94
N GLY A 152 -13.30 9.01 -4.44
CA GLY A 152 -13.20 10.47 -4.41
C GLY A 152 -12.20 11.02 -3.41
N ASN A 153 -12.09 12.34 -3.36
CA ASN A 153 -11.24 13.10 -2.46
C ASN A 153 -12.06 14.15 -1.68
N PRO A 154 -12.34 13.95 -0.39
CA PRO A 154 -12.12 12.71 0.37
C PRO A 154 -13.01 11.55 -0.13
N ALA A 155 -12.52 10.31 0.04
CA ALA A 155 -13.27 9.12 -0.34
C ALA A 155 -14.60 9.02 0.41
N LYS A 156 -15.68 8.80 -0.32
CA LYS A 156 -17.03 8.64 0.20
C LYS A 156 -17.60 7.29 -0.24
N PHE A 157 -18.45 6.74 0.60
CA PHE A 157 -19.24 5.55 0.27
C PHE A 157 -20.15 5.81 -0.94
N ILE A 158 -20.11 4.93 -1.92
CA ILE A 158 -20.96 4.98 -3.12
C ILE A 158 -22.02 3.89 -3.09
N LYS A 159 -21.62 2.65 -2.83
CA LYS A 159 -22.54 1.51 -2.82
C LYS A 159 -22.02 0.34 -1.98
N LYS A 160 -22.93 -0.51 -1.51
CA LYS A 160 -22.61 -1.82 -0.96
C LYS A 160 -22.26 -2.78 -2.10
N LEU A 161 -21.24 -3.61 -1.89
CA LEU A 161 -20.88 -4.66 -2.83
C LEU A 161 -21.81 -5.86 -2.64
N ASN A 162 -22.28 -6.41 -3.74
CA ASN A 162 -23.01 -7.66 -3.75
C ASN A 162 -22.03 -8.78 -4.11
N LEU A 163 -21.58 -9.55 -3.12
CA LEU A 163 -20.54 -10.58 -3.28
C LEU A 163 -21.10 -11.96 -3.65
N ASN A 164 -22.41 -12.08 -3.86
CA ASN A 164 -23.08 -13.36 -4.13
C ASN A 164 -23.07 -13.78 -5.61
N ASN A 165 -22.33 -13.11 -6.50
CA ASN A 165 -22.35 -13.33 -7.94
C ASN A 165 -21.01 -13.80 -8.52
N LEU A 166 -20.24 -14.61 -7.79
CA LEU A 166 -19.07 -15.32 -8.34
C LEU A 166 -19.24 -16.82 -8.20
#